data_6abf55c9459c85a8f2b7e15b41b7231c
#
_entry.id   6abf55c9459c85a8f2b7e15b41b7231c
#
_cell.length_a   1.000
_cell.length_b   1.000
_cell.length_c   1.000
_cell.angle_alpha   90.00
_cell.angle_beta   90.00
_cell.angle_gamma   90.00
#
_symmetry.space_group_name_H-M   'P 1'
#
loop_
_entity.id
_entity.type
_entity.pdbx_description
1 polymer ?
#
loop_
_entity_poly.entity_id
_entity_poly.type
_entity_poly.pdbx_seq_one_letter_code
_entity_poly.pdbx_strand_id
1 'polypeptide(L)'
;RDGRGDRLSRRKAGKTSLLFKIDRIIREQQLGFVFFYDCKSPSYRKLHWNELLGEICSNIAKRLQIHIRQEYDEKNIIKSFRYVIKTASDRNKKIVIMFDEIEYISFKCPMDSHWCSEFIDFWQTIWSVQSIHRNLVFILSGVNPSVTEIDTINGIQNPLFSIVQSEYLQGLSEEDARTMVRTLGKRMGIHFEYDAIDVLYDQYNGHPMLLRLACSYINRQYDNQNRPITIKKANIESVQDDVDIELAYYFKHVVSEIQQFYPEEYEMFELLASGQISDFIELSVIVEYTKHLYSYGLVDKDENGIPFVKMPVAGRYVAMELAKKENRKSIYKVIEKERRNDWVTQRQKSIVRDLRQLELAIRGANCDKLFGENSFPEAEKFAAITPVSSEVEFEIFFNICNRCFVESIENYGQSIGKTKYFWNEIKSSYPTLFAILHRIKIYRHSRDHLTLNPNVAQKYNEFWKEDTLGINDPEEQRFVIQQKLLEGFLAAIQIEIASIS
;
A
#
# COMPACT_ATOMS: atom_id res chain seq x y z
N ARG A 1 -30.80 -25.86 5.02
CA ARG A 1 -30.20 -24.60 4.59
C ARG A 1 -29.29 -24.94 3.44
N ASP A 2 -29.53 -24.31 2.29
CA ASP A 2 -28.86 -24.61 1.04
C ASP A 2 -27.39 -24.25 1.15
N GLY A 3 -26.50 -25.23 0.96
CA GLY A 3 -25.06 -25.12 1.15
C GLY A 3 -24.35 -24.46 -0.02
N ARG A 4 -24.67 -23.17 -0.26
CA ARG A 4 -24.03 -22.34 -1.27
C ARG A 4 -23.27 -21.22 -0.56
N GLY A 5 -21.95 -21.29 -0.56
CA GLY A 5 -21.12 -20.22 0.03
C GLY A 5 -19.91 -19.94 -0.83
N ASP A 6 -19.77 -18.70 -1.25
CA ASP A 6 -18.51 -18.13 -1.72
C ASP A 6 -17.84 -17.40 -0.56
N ARG A 7 -16.52 -17.51 -0.45
CA ARG A 7 -15.75 -16.84 0.60
C ARG A 7 -14.67 -16.00 -0.04
N LEU A 8 -15.02 -14.74 -0.20
CA LEU A 8 -14.11 -13.71 -0.66
C LEU A 8 -13.36 -13.13 0.55
N SER A 9 -12.09 -12.86 0.41
CA SER A 9 -11.33 -12.16 1.43
C SER A 9 -10.03 -11.59 0.88
N ARG A 10 -9.46 -10.66 1.62
CA ARG A 10 -8.14 -10.08 1.36
C ARG A 10 -7.07 -11.17 1.12
N ARG A 11 -6.09 -10.88 0.28
CA ARG A 11 -4.95 -11.78 0.04
C ARG A 11 -4.29 -12.18 1.36
N LYS A 12 -3.98 -13.48 1.49
CA LYS A 12 -3.32 -14.05 2.68
C LYS A 12 -4.09 -13.90 4.01
N ALA A 13 -5.39 -13.60 3.95
CA ALA A 13 -6.27 -13.59 5.13
C ALA A 13 -6.63 -15.01 5.64
N GLY A 14 -6.16 -16.08 4.97
CA GLY A 14 -6.35 -17.45 5.42
C GLY A 14 -7.39 -18.25 4.65
N LYS A 15 -7.84 -17.81 3.45
CA LYS A 15 -8.85 -18.50 2.60
C LYS A 15 -8.58 -20.01 2.44
N THR A 16 -7.44 -20.34 1.88
CA THR A 16 -7.04 -21.76 1.67
C THR A 16 -6.98 -22.53 2.99
N SER A 17 -6.48 -21.90 4.08
CA SER A 17 -6.46 -22.53 5.41
C SER A 17 -7.85 -22.84 5.94
N LEU A 18 -8.82 -21.95 5.65
CA LEU A 18 -10.22 -22.16 6.00
C LEU A 18 -10.83 -23.31 5.19
N LEU A 19 -10.57 -23.39 3.87
CA LEU A 19 -11.02 -24.51 3.04
C LEU A 19 -10.48 -25.84 3.58
N PHE A 20 -9.19 -25.92 3.94
CA PHE A 20 -8.62 -27.12 4.57
C PHE A 20 -9.25 -27.42 5.95
N LYS A 21 -9.59 -26.39 6.72
CA LYS A 21 -10.30 -26.61 7.99
C LYS A 21 -11.71 -27.17 7.76
N ILE A 22 -12.43 -26.67 6.77
CA ILE A 22 -13.75 -27.17 6.37
C ILE A 22 -13.64 -28.61 5.86
N ASP A 23 -12.68 -28.91 4.98
CA ASP A 23 -12.42 -30.28 4.50
C ASP A 23 -12.20 -31.24 5.67
N ARG A 24 -11.36 -30.87 6.64
CA ARG A 24 -11.11 -31.67 7.83
C ARG A 24 -12.38 -31.94 8.62
N ILE A 25 -13.20 -30.89 8.89
CA ILE A 25 -14.46 -31.07 9.62
C ILE A 25 -15.42 -32.01 8.87
N ILE A 26 -15.55 -31.84 7.55
CA ILE A 26 -16.42 -32.68 6.72
C ILE A 26 -15.98 -34.15 6.80
N ARG A 27 -14.68 -34.43 6.77
CA ARG A 27 -14.12 -35.78 6.87
C ARG A 27 -14.26 -36.38 8.27
N GLU A 28 -13.93 -35.61 9.31
CA GLU A 28 -14.02 -36.06 10.71
C GLU A 28 -15.48 -36.39 11.10
N GLN A 29 -16.43 -35.59 10.63
CA GLN A 29 -17.84 -35.78 10.89
C GLN A 29 -18.55 -36.67 9.84
N GLN A 30 -17.83 -37.21 8.87
CA GLN A 30 -18.35 -38.03 7.79
C GLN A 30 -19.54 -37.44 7.02
N LEU A 31 -19.55 -36.10 6.86
CA LEU A 31 -20.67 -35.38 6.24
C LEU A 31 -20.74 -35.55 4.72
N GLY A 32 -19.64 -35.91 4.06
CA GLY A 32 -19.58 -36.07 2.61
C GLY A 32 -18.16 -36.30 2.08
N PHE A 33 -18.04 -36.29 0.76
CA PHE A 33 -16.77 -36.44 0.07
C PHE A 33 -16.34 -35.08 -0.46
N VAL A 34 -15.12 -34.66 -0.13
CA VAL A 34 -14.55 -33.34 -0.54
C VAL A 34 -13.59 -33.57 -1.69
N PHE A 35 -13.72 -32.71 -2.71
CA PHE A 35 -12.83 -32.60 -3.87
C PHE A 35 -12.33 -31.17 -3.95
N PHE A 36 -11.01 -30.99 -3.86
CA PHE A 36 -10.36 -29.68 -3.82
C PHE A 36 -9.63 -29.42 -5.14
N TYR A 37 -9.86 -28.23 -5.73
CA TYR A 37 -9.24 -27.76 -6.96
C TYR A 37 -8.61 -26.40 -6.73
N ASP A 38 -7.28 -26.32 -6.84
CA ASP A 38 -6.53 -25.06 -6.92
C ASP A 38 -6.58 -24.57 -8.38
N CYS A 39 -7.52 -23.65 -8.65
CA CYS A 39 -7.75 -23.13 -10.00
C CYS A 39 -6.56 -22.35 -10.56
N LYS A 40 -5.63 -21.90 -9.71
CA LYS A 40 -4.40 -21.24 -10.14
C LYS A 40 -3.40 -22.23 -10.76
N SER A 41 -3.50 -23.51 -10.42
CA SER A 41 -2.62 -24.54 -10.96
C SER A 41 -2.76 -24.66 -12.48
N PRO A 42 -1.64 -24.69 -13.24
CA PRO A 42 -1.68 -24.94 -14.67
C PRO A 42 -2.40 -26.21 -15.08
N SER A 43 -2.47 -27.21 -14.17
CA SER A 43 -3.17 -28.45 -14.39
C SER A 43 -4.68 -28.31 -14.54
N TYR A 44 -5.25 -27.22 -14.00
CA TYR A 44 -6.69 -26.96 -14.07
C TYR A 44 -7.02 -25.72 -14.91
N ARG A 45 -6.31 -24.60 -14.74
CA ARG A 45 -6.63 -23.37 -15.43
C ARG A 45 -6.48 -23.44 -16.96
N LYS A 46 -5.59 -24.30 -17.46
CA LYS A 46 -5.37 -24.50 -18.90
C LYS A 46 -6.37 -25.45 -19.57
N LEU A 47 -7.15 -26.19 -18.79
CA LEU A 47 -8.18 -27.06 -19.31
C LEU A 47 -9.35 -26.24 -19.84
N HIS A 48 -9.92 -26.68 -20.95
CA HIS A 48 -11.21 -26.21 -21.38
C HIS A 48 -12.31 -26.65 -20.40
N TRP A 49 -13.43 -25.96 -20.38
CA TRP A 49 -14.48 -26.20 -19.38
C TRP A 49 -14.98 -27.66 -19.36
N ASN A 50 -15.11 -28.29 -20.50
CA ASN A 50 -15.52 -29.68 -20.65
C ASN A 50 -14.43 -30.65 -20.13
N GLU A 51 -13.16 -30.33 -20.34
CA GLU A 51 -12.02 -31.13 -19.83
C GLU A 51 -11.93 -31.01 -18.29
N LEU A 52 -12.06 -29.79 -17.73
CA LEU A 52 -12.08 -29.60 -16.29
C LEU A 52 -13.27 -30.32 -15.65
N LEU A 53 -14.46 -30.23 -16.26
CA LEU A 53 -15.64 -30.96 -15.79
C LEU A 53 -15.43 -32.47 -15.89
N GLY A 54 -14.71 -32.95 -16.92
CA GLY A 54 -14.30 -34.34 -17.10
C GLY A 54 -13.38 -34.84 -15.99
N GLU A 55 -12.40 -34.01 -15.63
CA GLU A 55 -11.48 -34.32 -14.53
C GLU A 55 -12.24 -34.39 -13.18
N ILE A 56 -13.14 -33.43 -12.92
CA ILE A 56 -14.00 -33.45 -11.74
C ILE A 56 -14.87 -34.71 -11.69
N CYS A 57 -15.52 -35.00 -12.82
CA CYS A 57 -16.38 -36.18 -12.96
C CYS A 57 -15.61 -37.51 -12.69
N SER A 58 -14.42 -37.63 -13.28
CA SER A 58 -13.54 -38.79 -13.13
C SER A 58 -13.09 -38.97 -11.68
N ASN A 59 -12.70 -37.88 -11.00
CA ASN A 59 -12.29 -37.94 -9.60
C ASN A 59 -13.42 -38.37 -8.67
N ILE A 60 -14.63 -37.85 -8.89
CA ILE A 60 -15.82 -38.26 -8.12
C ILE A 60 -16.15 -39.73 -8.42
N ALA A 61 -16.19 -40.14 -9.68
CA ALA A 61 -16.50 -41.52 -10.09
C ALA A 61 -15.50 -42.51 -9.52
N LYS A 62 -14.20 -42.21 -9.58
CA LYS A 62 -13.15 -43.05 -8.98
C LYS A 62 -13.34 -43.18 -7.48
N ARG A 63 -13.63 -42.12 -6.76
CA ARG A 63 -13.81 -42.13 -5.31
C ARG A 63 -15.04 -42.91 -4.86
N LEU A 64 -16.10 -42.90 -5.67
CA LEU A 64 -17.36 -43.60 -5.39
C LEU A 64 -17.46 -44.96 -6.08
N GLN A 65 -16.44 -45.37 -6.80
CA GLN A 65 -16.42 -46.62 -7.58
C GLN A 65 -17.61 -46.72 -8.57
N ILE A 66 -17.78 -45.60 -9.34
CA ILE A 66 -18.79 -45.53 -10.41
C ILE A 66 -18.05 -45.72 -11.73
N HIS A 67 -18.54 -46.63 -12.57
CA HIS A 67 -17.98 -46.81 -13.92
C HIS A 67 -18.52 -45.73 -14.87
N ILE A 68 -17.63 -44.96 -15.49
CA ILE A 68 -17.94 -43.97 -16.53
C ILE A 68 -17.03 -44.19 -17.73
N ARG A 69 -17.50 -43.82 -18.92
CA ARG A 69 -16.65 -43.67 -20.10
C ARG A 69 -15.95 -42.33 -20.02
N GLN A 70 -14.66 -42.28 -20.28
CA GLN A 70 -13.90 -41.04 -20.35
C GLN A 70 -14.09 -40.39 -21.73
N GLU A 71 -15.17 -39.70 -21.90
CA GLU A 71 -15.48 -38.95 -23.10
C GLU A 71 -15.54 -37.46 -22.73
N TYR A 72 -14.66 -36.64 -23.30
CA TYR A 72 -14.49 -35.23 -22.98
C TYR A 72 -15.22 -34.31 -23.96
N ASP A 73 -16.03 -34.84 -24.91
CA ASP A 73 -16.88 -33.97 -25.71
C ASP A 73 -18.01 -33.36 -24.84
N GLU A 74 -18.41 -32.14 -25.20
CA GLU A 74 -19.33 -31.35 -24.38
C GLU A 74 -20.65 -32.04 -24.05
N LYS A 75 -21.25 -32.75 -25.01
CA LYS A 75 -22.55 -33.42 -24.80
C LYS A 75 -22.43 -34.64 -23.88
N ASN A 76 -21.37 -35.42 -24.02
CA ASN A 76 -21.19 -36.63 -23.25
C ASN A 76 -20.71 -36.34 -21.84
N ILE A 77 -19.85 -35.31 -21.64
CA ILE A 77 -19.40 -34.92 -20.31
C ILE A 77 -20.52 -34.40 -19.43
N ILE A 78 -21.46 -33.62 -19.97
CA ILE A 78 -22.64 -33.16 -19.23
C ILE A 78 -23.50 -34.35 -18.77
N LYS A 79 -23.70 -35.32 -19.64
CA LYS A 79 -24.45 -36.54 -19.29
C LYS A 79 -23.71 -37.37 -18.22
N SER A 80 -22.41 -37.52 -18.37
CA SER A 80 -21.58 -38.28 -17.42
C SER A 80 -21.56 -37.64 -16.06
N PHE A 81 -21.40 -36.32 -15.99
CA PHE A 81 -21.44 -35.57 -14.74
C PHE A 81 -22.81 -35.69 -14.04
N ARG A 82 -23.87 -35.51 -14.78
CA ARG A 82 -25.24 -35.68 -14.27
C ARG A 82 -25.48 -37.12 -13.75
N TYR A 83 -25.01 -38.13 -14.49
CA TYR A 83 -25.08 -39.52 -14.08
C TYR A 83 -24.32 -39.81 -12.77
N VAL A 84 -23.10 -39.28 -12.66
CA VAL A 84 -22.26 -39.50 -11.45
C VAL A 84 -22.91 -38.86 -10.24
N ILE A 85 -23.39 -37.61 -10.35
CA ILE A 85 -24.02 -36.89 -9.23
C ILE A 85 -25.36 -37.55 -8.84
N LYS A 86 -26.15 -37.99 -9.82
CA LYS A 86 -27.37 -38.78 -9.57
C LYS A 86 -27.06 -40.09 -8.83
N THR A 87 -26.09 -40.85 -9.31
CA THR A 87 -25.69 -42.09 -8.67
C THR A 87 -25.17 -41.87 -7.24
N ALA A 88 -24.45 -40.78 -7.01
CA ALA A 88 -24.05 -40.41 -5.64
C ALA A 88 -25.28 -40.09 -4.77
N SER A 89 -26.28 -39.39 -5.33
CA SER A 89 -27.52 -39.06 -4.64
C SER A 89 -28.31 -40.33 -4.28
N ASP A 90 -28.45 -41.23 -5.24
CA ASP A 90 -29.15 -42.53 -5.03
C ASP A 90 -28.46 -43.38 -3.92
N ARG A 91 -27.16 -43.22 -3.74
CA ARG A 91 -26.35 -43.82 -2.66
C ARG A 91 -26.32 -43.00 -1.37
N ASN A 92 -27.10 -41.93 -1.27
CA ASN A 92 -27.13 -41.01 -0.14
C ASN A 92 -25.72 -40.44 0.19
N LYS A 93 -24.90 -40.13 -0.85
CA LYS A 93 -23.58 -39.57 -0.70
C LYS A 93 -23.59 -38.09 -1.05
N LYS A 94 -23.11 -37.24 -0.15
CA LYS A 94 -22.93 -35.79 -0.39
C LYS A 94 -21.56 -35.53 -1.02
N ILE A 95 -21.56 -34.70 -2.03
CA ILE A 95 -20.36 -34.26 -2.77
C ILE A 95 -20.13 -32.80 -2.49
N VAL A 96 -18.92 -32.44 -2.05
CA VAL A 96 -18.48 -31.06 -1.83
C VAL A 96 -17.30 -30.80 -2.75
N ILE A 97 -17.47 -29.84 -3.67
CA ILE A 97 -16.41 -29.40 -4.57
C ILE A 97 -15.92 -28.06 -4.06
N MET A 98 -14.63 -27.94 -3.80
CA MET A 98 -13.98 -26.70 -3.36
C MET A 98 -13.09 -26.19 -4.47
N PHE A 99 -13.36 -24.97 -4.94
CA PHE A 99 -12.54 -24.25 -5.91
C PHE A 99 -11.81 -23.12 -5.19
N ASP A 100 -10.49 -23.19 -5.14
CA ASP A 100 -9.66 -22.11 -4.61
C ASP A 100 -9.08 -21.27 -5.75
N GLU A 101 -8.87 -19.97 -5.53
CA GLU A 101 -8.36 -19.01 -6.53
C GLU A 101 -9.24 -19.01 -7.82
N ILE A 102 -10.56 -18.88 -7.64
CA ILE A 102 -11.58 -19.01 -8.71
C ILE A 102 -11.39 -18.04 -9.88
N GLU A 103 -10.76 -16.91 -9.67
CA GLU A 103 -10.47 -15.92 -10.70
C GLU A 103 -9.64 -16.47 -11.86
N TYR A 104 -8.89 -17.56 -11.66
CA TYR A 104 -8.09 -18.19 -12.70
C TYR A 104 -8.90 -19.08 -13.67
N ILE A 105 -10.15 -19.37 -13.35
CA ILE A 105 -11.13 -20.04 -14.23
C ILE A 105 -12.40 -19.19 -14.39
N SER A 106 -12.23 -17.88 -14.50
CA SER A 106 -13.33 -16.93 -14.62
C SER A 106 -13.24 -16.11 -15.92
N PHE A 107 -14.34 -15.43 -16.25
CA PHE A 107 -14.42 -14.54 -17.41
C PHE A 107 -13.43 -13.35 -17.37
N LYS A 108 -12.80 -13.09 -16.23
CA LYS A 108 -11.71 -12.12 -16.06
C LYS A 108 -10.37 -12.82 -15.76
N CYS A 109 -10.20 -14.04 -16.25
CA CYS A 109 -8.94 -14.77 -16.05
C CYS A 109 -7.74 -13.97 -16.57
N PRO A 110 -6.71 -13.74 -15.76
CA PRO A 110 -5.58 -12.92 -16.15
C PRO A 110 -4.61 -13.62 -17.11
N MET A 111 -4.73 -14.94 -17.28
CA MET A 111 -3.73 -15.74 -18.00
C MET A 111 -4.28 -16.56 -19.17
N ASP A 112 -5.49 -17.11 -19.07
CA ASP A 112 -6.03 -18.06 -20.04
C ASP A 112 -7.37 -17.54 -20.57
N SER A 113 -7.35 -16.95 -21.78
CA SER A 113 -8.47 -16.20 -22.36
C SER A 113 -9.67 -17.05 -22.74
N HIS A 114 -9.55 -18.36 -22.90
CA HIS A 114 -10.70 -19.25 -23.22
C HIS A 114 -11.78 -19.20 -22.15
N TRP A 115 -11.42 -18.99 -20.87
CA TRP A 115 -12.37 -18.84 -19.78
C TRP A 115 -13.32 -17.63 -19.95
N CYS A 116 -12.93 -16.62 -20.72
CA CYS A 116 -13.80 -15.47 -21.02
C CYS A 116 -15.10 -15.90 -21.70
N SER A 117 -15.07 -16.96 -22.52
CA SER A 117 -16.24 -17.51 -23.22
C SER A 117 -16.83 -18.74 -22.54
N GLU A 118 -16.01 -19.53 -21.86
CA GLU A 118 -16.38 -20.86 -21.34
C GLU A 118 -16.91 -20.84 -19.89
N PHE A 119 -16.70 -19.75 -19.18
CA PHE A 119 -17.14 -19.57 -17.80
C PHE A 119 -18.65 -19.84 -17.60
N ILE A 120 -19.45 -19.33 -18.51
CA ILE A 120 -20.91 -19.44 -18.43
C ILE A 120 -21.33 -20.91 -18.57
N ASP A 121 -20.85 -21.62 -19.59
CA ASP A 121 -21.22 -23.02 -19.85
C ASP A 121 -20.81 -23.95 -18.70
N PHE A 122 -19.62 -23.71 -18.14
CA PHE A 122 -19.13 -24.47 -16.99
C PHE A 122 -20.06 -24.32 -15.77
N TRP A 123 -20.36 -23.10 -15.37
CA TRP A 123 -21.16 -22.84 -14.18
C TRP A 123 -22.63 -23.12 -14.37
N GLN A 124 -23.19 -22.87 -15.55
CA GLN A 124 -24.57 -23.28 -15.88
C GLN A 124 -24.74 -24.79 -15.80
N THR A 125 -23.73 -25.55 -16.25
CA THR A 125 -23.74 -27.01 -16.16
C THR A 125 -23.71 -27.48 -14.71
N ILE A 126 -22.81 -26.97 -13.88
CA ILE A 126 -22.74 -27.32 -12.46
C ILE A 126 -24.03 -26.96 -11.74
N TRP A 127 -24.53 -25.73 -11.97
CA TRP A 127 -25.75 -25.25 -11.35
C TRP A 127 -26.99 -26.06 -11.78
N SER A 128 -27.13 -26.38 -13.06
CA SER A 128 -28.25 -27.18 -13.57
C SER A 128 -28.33 -28.56 -12.91
N VAL A 129 -27.19 -29.17 -12.61
CA VAL A 129 -27.12 -30.46 -11.92
C VAL A 129 -27.39 -30.31 -10.42
N GLN A 130 -26.86 -29.27 -9.79
CA GLN A 130 -27.08 -28.99 -8.37
C GLN A 130 -28.55 -28.68 -8.06
N SER A 131 -29.23 -27.94 -8.94
CA SER A 131 -30.64 -27.59 -8.74
C SER A 131 -31.57 -28.81 -8.70
N ILE A 132 -31.18 -29.86 -9.41
CA ILE A 132 -31.91 -31.16 -9.45
C ILE A 132 -31.47 -32.06 -8.29
N HIS A 133 -30.16 -32.13 -8.04
CA HIS A 133 -29.54 -33.03 -7.07
C HIS A 133 -28.93 -32.27 -5.92
N ARG A 134 -29.67 -32.10 -4.83
CA ARG A 134 -29.26 -31.34 -3.63
C ARG A 134 -28.11 -31.94 -2.81
N ASN A 135 -27.55 -33.04 -3.27
CA ASN A 135 -26.37 -33.68 -2.67
C ASN A 135 -25.05 -33.08 -3.17
N LEU A 136 -25.08 -32.21 -4.18
CA LEU A 136 -23.93 -31.48 -4.70
C LEU A 136 -23.86 -30.08 -4.05
N VAL A 137 -22.72 -29.81 -3.42
CA VAL A 137 -22.39 -28.53 -2.82
C VAL A 137 -21.08 -28.04 -3.43
N PHE A 138 -20.96 -26.76 -3.72
CA PHE A 138 -19.68 -26.18 -4.09
C PHE A 138 -19.36 -24.98 -3.20
N ILE A 139 -18.08 -24.78 -2.93
CA ILE A 139 -17.50 -23.68 -2.16
C ILE A 139 -16.45 -23.03 -3.04
N LEU A 140 -16.57 -21.74 -3.24
CA LEU A 140 -15.65 -20.94 -4.02
C LEU A 140 -14.76 -20.10 -3.08
N SER A 141 -13.52 -19.91 -3.46
CA SER A 141 -12.60 -19.02 -2.78
C SER A 141 -11.79 -18.26 -3.81
N GLY A 142 -11.65 -16.97 -3.63
CA GLY A 142 -10.93 -16.13 -4.57
C GLY A 142 -10.68 -14.73 -4.01
N VAL A 143 -10.03 -13.89 -4.80
CA VAL A 143 -9.74 -12.50 -4.47
C VAL A 143 -10.56 -11.51 -5.32
N ASN A 144 -11.16 -11.98 -6.41
CA ASN A 144 -11.93 -11.14 -7.32
C ASN A 144 -13.45 -11.32 -7.10
N PRO A 145 -14.09 -10.43 -6.34
CA PRO A 145 -15.52 -10.55 -6.05
C PRO A 145 -16.41 -10.35 -7.27
N SER A 146 -15.91 -9.70 -8.34
CA SER A 146 -16.68 -9.52 -9.56
C SER A 146 -17.15 -10.83 -10.20
N VAL A 147 -16.50 -11.96 -9.87
CA VAL A 147 -16.89 -13.29 -10.31
C VAL A 147 -18.32 -13.63 -9.87
N THR A 148 -18.76 -13.16 -8.70
CA THR A 148 -20.09 -13.43 -8.12
C THR A 148 -21.00 -12.20 -8.04
N GLU A 149 -20.43 -10.98 -8.13
CA GLU A 149 -21.19 -9.74 -7.93
C GLU A 149 -21.66 -9.05 -9.23
N ILE A 150 -21.06 -9.39 -10.37
CA ILE A 150 -21.53 -8.89 -11.67
C ILE A 150 -22.74 -9.71 -12.10
N ASP A 151 -23.84 -9.04 -12.42
CA ASP A 151 -25.11 -9.65 -12.83
C ASP A 151 -25.09 -10.22 -14.25
N THR A 152 -24.39 -9.55 -15.17
CA THR A 152 -24.32 -9.94 -16.59
C THR A 152 -22.90 -9.96 -17.12
N ILE A 153 -22.60 -10.95 -17.96
CA ILE A 153 -21.33 -11.14 -18.65
C ILE A 153 -21.64 -11.16 -20.15
N ASN A 154 -21.16 -10.19 -20.92
CA ASN A 154 -21.43 -10.07 -22.36
C ASN A 154 -22.93 -10.14 -22.71
N GLY A 155 -23.79 -9.58 -21.87
CA GLY A 155 -25.24 -9.58 -22.06
C GLY A 155 -25.95 -10.87 -21.64
N ILE A 156 -25.24 -11.84 -21.10
CA ILE A 156 -25.78 -13.10 -20.56
C ILE A 156 -25.72 -13.05 -19.03
N GLN A 157 -26.77 -13.54 -18.36
CA GLN A 157 -26.81 -13.58 -16.89
C GLN A 157 -25.64 -14.41 -16.33
N ASN A 158 -24.93 -13.87 -15.37
CA ASN A 158 -23.87 -14.59 -14.66
C ASN A 158 -24.49 -15.72 -13.82
N PRO A 159 -24.10 -16.98 -14.06
CA PRO A 159 -24.68 -18.14 -13.36
C PRO A 159 -24.41 -18.14 -11.86
N LEU A 160 -23.40 -17.43 -11.37
CA LEU A 160 -23.07 -17.37 -9.95
C LEU A 160 -23.74 -16.19 -9.23
N PHE A 161 -24.19 -15.17 -9.97
CA PHE A 161 -24.87 -14.03 -9.39
C PHE A 161 -26.15 -14.44 -8.67
N SER A 162 -26.38 -13.94 -7.49
CA SER A 162 -27.54 -14.23 -6.62
C SER A 162 -27.69 -15.70 -6.17
N ILE A 163 -26.86 -16.63 -6.67
CA ILE A 163 -26.91 -18.04 -6.31
C ILE A 163 -25.90 -18.34 -5.20
N VAL A 164 -24.74 -17.67 -5.28
CA VAL A 164 -23.66 -17.80 -4.32
C VAL A 164 -23.78 -16.72 -3.27
N GLN A 165 -23.78 -17.12 -2.01
CA GLN A 165 -23.71 -16.17 -0.90
C GLN A 165 -22.25 -15.82 -0.64
N SER A 166 -21.90 -14.54 -0.89
CA SER A 166 -20.57 -14.03 -0.64
C SER A 166 -20.33 -13.79 0.84
N GLU A 167 -19.24 -14.33 1.36
CA GLU A 167 -18.78 -14.18 2.73
C GLU A 167 -17.37 -13.58 2.73
N TYR A 168 -17.20 -12.44 3.38
CA TYR A 168 -15.93 -11.74 3.44
C TYR A 168 -15.15 -12.14 4.70
N LEU A 169 -13.97 -12.73 4.52
CA LEU A 169 -13.09 -13.03 5.63
C LEU A 169 -12.44 -11.74 6.16
N GLN A 170 -12.86 -11.34 7.32
CA GLN A 170 -12.20 -10.31 8.11
C GLN A 170 -10.96 -10.90 8.82
N GLY A 171 -10.30 -10.09 9.65
CA GLY A 171 -9.26 -10.58 10.55
C GLY A 171 -9.79 -11.62 11.56
N LEU A 172 -8.89 -12.30 12.24
CA LEU A 172 -9.21 -13.16 13.37
C LEU A 172 -9.93 -12.34 14.45
N SER A 173 -10.80 -12.99 15.23
CA SER A 173 -11.28 -12.39 16.46
C SER A 173 -10.13 -12.11 17.42
N GLU A 174 -10.34 -11.23 18.38
CA GLU A 174 -9.34 -10.90 19.40
C GLU A 174 -8.88 -12.16 20.16
N GLU A 175 -9.81 -13.04 20.50
CA GLU A 175 -9.52 -14.31 21.19
C GLU A 175 -8.69 -15.28 20.31
N ASP A 176 -9.05 -15.41 19.03
CA ASP A 176 -8.32 -16.24 18.08
C ASP A 176 -6.93 -15.68 17.79
N ALA A 177 -6.79 -14.36 17.67
CA ALA A 177 -5.52 -13.66 17.52
C ALA A 177 -4.61 -13.88 18.74
N ARG A 178 -5.14 -13.73 19.95
CA ARG A 178 -4.45 -14.03 21.21
C ARG A 178 -3.97 -15.50 21.25
N THR A 179 -4.85 -16.41 20.87
CA THR A 179 -4.53 -17.85 20.80
C THR A 179 -3.41 -18.13 19.79
N MET A 180 -3.47 -17.52 18.61
CA MET A 180 -2.46 -17.67 17.57
C MET A 180 -1.09 -17.12 18.04
N VAL A 181 -1.05 -15.89 18.56
CA VAL A 181 0.20 -15.24 19.01
C VAL A 181 0.84 -16.04 20.14
N ARG A 182 0.07 -16.50 21.13
CA ARG A 182 0.57 -17.33 22.23
C ARG A 182 1.09 -18.67 21.76
N THR A 183 0.38 -19.32 20.86
CA THR A 183 0.80 -20.62 20.32
C THR A 183 2.12 -20.50 19.55
N LEU A 184 2.26 -19.48 18.73
CA LEU A 184 3.49 -19.19 17.99
C LEU A 184 4.62 -18.78 18.95
N GLY A 185 4.33 -17.89 19.88
CA GLY A 185 5.30 -17.45 20.91
C GLY A 185 5.85 -18.63 21.72
N LYS A 186 4.96 -19.52 22.20
CA LYS A 186 5.38 -20.71 22.95
C LYS A 186 6.34 -21.59 22.15
N ARG A 187 6.10 -21.77 20.84
CA ARG A 187 6.98 -22.55 19.96
C ARG A 187 8.36 -21.89 19.77
N MET A 188 8.43 -20.58 19.87
CA MET A 188 9.66 -19.80 19.74
C MET A 188 10.34 -19.52 21.09
N GLY A 189 9.77 -19.97 22.22
CA GLY A 189 10.26 -19.66 23.57
C GLY A 189 10.02 -18.18 23.95
N ILE A 190 8.95 -17.59 23.45
CA ILE A 190 8.54 -16.20 23.73
C ILE A 190 7.19 -16.21 24.43
N HIS A 191 7.09 -15.42 25.49
CA HIS A 191 5.85 -15.12 26.18
C HIS A 191 5.43 -13.69 25.87
N PHE A 192 4.33 -13.51 25.13
CA PHE A 192 3.71 -12.20 24.92
C PHE A 192 2.73 -11.91 26.07
N GLU A 193 2.89 -10.78 26.75
CA GLU A 193 1.91 -10.30 27.73
C GLU A 193 0.60 -9.93 27.04
N TYR A 194 -0.50 -9.83 27.77
CA TYR A 194 -1.83 -9.58 27.20
C TYR A 194 -1.89 -8.24 26.48
N ASP A 195 -1.43 -7.18 27.12
CA ASP A 195 -1.38 -5.83 26.55
C ASP A 195 -0.47 -5.71 25.32
N ALA A 196 0.59 -6.51 25.24
CA ALA A 196 1.43 -6.63 24.05
C ALA A 196 0.65 -7.24 22.87
N ILE A 197 -0.18 -8.26 23.15
CA ILE A 197 -1.01 -8.88 22.12
C ILE A 197 -2.10 -7.92 21.66
N ASP A 198 -2.67 -7.15 22.59
CA ASP A 198 -3.71 -6.16 22.28
C ASP A 198 -3.17 -5.08 21.33
N VAL A 199 -1.96 -4.56 21.58
CA VAL A 199 -1.32 -3.62 20.65
C VAL A 199 -1.15 -4.23 19.25
N LEU A 200 -0.70 -5.49 19.16
CA LEU A 200 -0.58 -6.17 17.86
C LEU A 200 -1.95 -6.34 17.18
N TYR A 201 -2.97 -6.67 17.97
CA TYR A 201 -4.33 -6.80 17.45
C TYR A 201 -4.86 -5.47 16.92
N ASP A 202 -4.73 -4.40 17.69
CA ASP A 202 -5.18 -3.06 17.32
C ASP A 202 -4.47 -2.56 16.05
N GLN A 203 -3.16 -2.81 15.91
CA GLN A 203 -2.41 -2.37 14.72
C GLN A 203 -2.79 -3.13 13.46
N TYR A 204 -2.99 -4.45 13.55
CA TYR A 204 -3.15 -5.33 12.38
C TYR A 204 -4.57 -5.87 12.21
N ASN A 205 -5.52 -5.47 13.08
CA ASN A 205 -6.93 -5.89 13.07
C ASN A 205 -7.09 -7.40 12.86
N GLY A 206 -6.35 -8.19 13.64
CA GLY A 206 -6.43 -9.65 13.58
C GLY A 206 -5.96 -10.28 12.25
N HIS A 207 -5.31 -9.53 11.34
CA HIS A 207 -4.87 -10.09 10.05
C HIS A 207 -3.80 -11.18 10.24
N PRO A 208 -4.08 -12.47 9.92
CA PRO A 208 -3.23 -13.60 10.37
C PRO A 208 -1.79 -13.52 9.89
N MET A 209 -1.59 -13.09 8.63
CA MET A 209 -0.24 -12.97 8.07
C MET A 209 0.54 -11.83 8.70
N LEU A 210 -0.08 -10.64 8.87
CA LEU A 210 0.60 -9.49 9.44
C LEU A 210 0.97 -9.73 10.91
N LEU A 211 0.06 -10.29 11.71
CA LEU A 211 0.35 -10.72 13.07
C LEU A 211 1.54 -11.67 13.14
N ARG A 212 1.56 -12.70 12.28
CA ARG A 212 2.65 -13.66 12.24
C ARG A 212 3.98 -13.01 11.84
N LEU A 213 3.98 -12.11 10.88
CA LEU A 213 5.17 -11.42 10.41
C LEU A 213 5.70 -10.44 11.47
N ALA A 214 4.82 -9.69 12.14
CA ALA A 214 5.19 -8.83 13.25
C ALA A 214 5.81 -9.63 14.40
N CYS A 215 5.19 -10.73 14.81
CA CYS A 215 5.76 -11.63 15.82
C CYS A 215 7.12 -12.20 15.37
N SER A 216 7.29 -12.52 14.09
CA SER A 216 8.56 -13.00 13.54
C SER A 216 9.64 -11.91 13.56
N TYR A 217 9.27 -10.66 13.24
CA TYR A 217 10.19 -9.52 13.35
C TYR A 217 10.65 -9.34 14.79
N ILE A 218 9.72 -9.26 15.73
CA ILE A 218 10.00 -9.13 17.16
C ILE A 218 10.91 -10.26 17.64
N ASN A 219 10.61 -11.51 17.24
CA ASN A 219 11.46 -12.66 17.59
C ASN A 219 12.92 -12.46 17.17
N ARG A 220 13.18 -11.94 15.96
CA ARG A 220 14.55 -11.71 15.46
C ARG A 220 15.32 -10.66 16.26
N GLN A 221 14.64 -9.68 16.88
CA GLN A 221 15.30 -8.69 17.74
C GLN A 221 15.94 -9.32 18.98
N TYR A 222 15.51 -10.53 19.35
CA TYR A 222 15.94 -11.23 20.56
C TYR A 222 16.68 -12.54 20.26
N ASP A 223 17.20 -12.73 19.04
CA ASP A 223 17.85 -13.99 18.63
C ASP A 223 19.07 -14.35 19.50
N ASN A 224 19.78 -13.35 20.05
CA ASN A 224 20.96 -13.55 20.88
C ASN A 224 20.65 -13.63 22.38
N GLN A 225 19.41 -13.67 22.79
CA GLN A 225 19.01 -13.73 24.19
C GLN A 225 18.59 -15.14 24.63
N ASN A 226 18.88 -15.47 25.89
CA ASN A 226 18.45 -16.73 26.48
C ASN A 226 16.92 -16.79 26.61
N ARG A 227 16.35 -17.90 26.20
CA ARG A 227 14.91 -18.13 26.25
C ARG A 227 14.51 -18.89 27.51
N PRO A 228 13.31 -18.66 28.08
CA PRO A 228 12.18 -17.88 27.54
C PRO A 228 12.33 -16.36 27.73
N ILE A 229 11.76 -15.61 26.80
CA ILE A 229 11.74 -14.13 26.80
C ILE A 229 10.30 -13.66 26.97
N THR A 230 10.08 -12.61 27.77
CA THR A 230 8.77 -11.96 27.91
C THR A 230 8.75 -10.67 27.10
N ILE A 231 7.76 -10.54 26.22
CA ILE A 231 7.50 -9.35 25.40
C ILE A 231 6.35 -8.56 26.02
N LYS A 232 6.62 -7.31 26.35
CA LYS A 232 5.69 -6.34 26.91
C LYS A 232 5.23 -5.36 25.85
N LYS A 233 4.16 -4.61 26.11
CA LYS A 233 3.64 -3.54 25.26
C LYS A 233 4.74 -2.60 24.77
N ALA A 234 5.58 -2.08 25.68
CA ALA A 234 6.67 -1.15 25.35
C ALA A 234 7.70 -1.75 24.35
N ASN A 235 7.92 -3.07 24.36
CA ASN A 235 8.81 -3.71 23.40
C ASN A 235 8.24 -3.71 21.97
N ILE A 236 6.92 -3.73 21.82
CA ILE A 236 6.25 -3.66 20.50
C ILE A 236 6.23 -2.23 20.03
N GLU A 237 5.82 -1.29 20.89
CA GLU A 237 5.74 0.13 20.55
C GLU A 237 7.11 0.71 20.14
N SER A 238 8.19 0.28 20.80
CA SER A 238 9.55 0.76 20.48
C SER A 238 10.07 0.34 19.10
N VAL A 239 9.50 -0.70 18.48
CA VAL A 239 9.92 -1.21 17.16
C VAL A 239 8.84 -1.07 16.09
N GLN A 240 7.72 -0.41 16.40
CA GLN A 240 6.57 -0.34 15.50
C GLN A 240 6.90 0.25 14.14
N ASP A 241 7.65 1.35 14.10
CA ASP A 241 8.05 2.01 12.86
C ASP A 241 8.91 1.10 11.98
N ASP A 242 9.85 0.37 12.60
CA ASP A 242 10.71 -0.56 11.87
C ASP A 242 9.94 -1.76 11.34
N VAL A 243 8.96 -2.25 12.13
CA VAL A 243 8.04 -3.32 11.69
C VAL A 243 7.20 -2.83 10.51
N ASP A 244 6.66 -1.62 10.55
CA ASP A 244 5.84 -1.04 9.48
C ASP A 244 6.67 -0.90 8.19
N ILE A 245 7.93 -0.48 8.27
CA ILE A 245 8.84 -0.39 7.12
C ILE A 245 9.07 -1.79 6.51
N GLU A 246 9.38 -2.79 7.33
CA GLU A 246 9.60 -4.16 6.83
C GLU A 246 8.34 -4.76 6.22
N LEU A 247 7.18 -4.48 6.80
CA LEU A 247 5.91 -5.01 6.35
C LEU A 247 5.25 -4.19 5.23
N ALA A 248 5.79 -3.04 4.82
CA ALA A 248 5.21 -2.15 3.81
C ALA A 248 4.84 -2.88 2.51
N TYR A 249 5.68 -3.81 2.05
CA TYR A 249 5.39 -4.64 0.87
C TYR A 249 4.12 -5.49 1.05
N TYR A 250 3.87 -5.98 2.26
CA TYR A 250 2.70 -6.80 2.56
C TYR A 250 1.43 -5.97 2.72
N PHE A 251 1.54 -4.72 3.20
CA PHE A 251 0.40 -3.80 3.25
C PHE A 251 -0.14 -3.50 1.86
N LYS A 252 0.73 -3.35 0.87
CA LYS A 252 0.32 -3.24 -0.52
C LYS A 252 -0.61 -4.39 -0.93
N HIS A 253 -0.31 -5.62 -0.53
CA HIS A 253 -1.17 -6.78 -0.84
C HIS A 253 -2.51 -6.75 -0.10
N VAL A 254 -2.58 -6.14 1.09
CA VAL A 254 -3.83 -6.01 1.86
C VAL A 254 -4.82 -5.07 1.19
N VAL A 255 -4.32 -3.96 0.62
CA VAL A 255 -5.17 -2.93 0.00
C VAL A 255 -5.29 -3.06 -1.52
N SER A 256 -4.44 -3.87 -2.15
CA SER A 256 -4.38 -3.98 -3.62
C SER A 256 -5.68 -4.50 -4.25
N GLU A 257 -6.45 -5.30 -3.53
CA GLU A 257 -7.72 -5.82 -4.02
C GLU A 257 -8.76 -4.71 -4.14
N ILE A 258 -8.87 -3.85 -3.11
CA ILE A 258 -9.75 -2.68 -3.18
C ILE A 258 -9.28 -1.74 -4.29
N GLN A 259 -8.00 -1.43 -4.36
CA GLN A 259 -7.45 -0.56 -5.40
C GLN A 259 -7.70 -1.08 -6.82
N GLN A 260 -7.63 -2.40 -7.02
CA GLN A 260 -7.76 -3.03 -8.33
C GLN A 260 -9.21 -3.22 -8.76
N PHE A 261 -10.09 -3.62 -7.84
CA PHE A 261 -11.45 -4.03 -8.17
C PHE A 261 -12.49 -2.97 -7.84
N TYR A 262 -12.19 -2.06 -6.92
CA TYR A 262 -13.09 -1.03 -6.41
C TYR A 262 -12.35 0.32 -6.28
N PRO A 263 -11.92 0.92 -7.40
CA PRO A 263 -11.09 2.14 -7.38
C PRO A 263 -11.78 3.31 -6.68
N GLU A 264 -13.10 3.48 -6.82
CA GLU A 264 -13.85 4.52 -6.12
C GLU A 264 -13.83 4.30 -4.59
N GLU A 265 -13.97 3.06 -4.14
CA GLU A 265 -13.86 2.74 -2.71
C GLU A 265 -12.43 2.91 -2.19
N TYR A 266 -11.42 2.69 -3.05
CA TYR A 266 -10.04 2.98 -2.68
C TYR A 266 -9.81 4.48 -2.49
N GLU A 267 -10.38 5.34 -3.33
CA GLU A 267 -10.36 6.80 -3.17
C GLU A 267 -11.06 7.22 -1.88
N MET A 268 -12.20 6.61 -1.54
CA MET A 268 -12.86 6.81 -0.24
C MET A 268 -11.94 6.42 0.92
N PHE A 269 -11.20 5.33 0.79
CA PHE A 269 -10.24 4.92 1.80
C PHE A 269 -9.06 5.90 1.92
N GLU A 270 -8.61 6.49 0.79
CA GLU A 270 -7.61 7.57 0.78
C GLU A 270 -8.10 8.81 1.55
N LEU A 271 -9.38 9.22 1.39
CA LEU A 271 -9.97 10.32 2.17
C LEU A 271 -9.90 10.04 3.68
N LEU A 272 -10.36 8.89 4.10
CA LEU A 272 -10.38 8.53 5.52
C LEU A 272 -8.96 8.41 6.10
N ALA A 273 -8.03 7.80 5.34
CA ALA A 273 -6.64 7.62 5.74
C ALA A 273 -5.87 8.96 5.83
N SER A 274 -6.27 9.96 5.06
CA SER A 274 -5.71 11.32 5.11
C SER A 274 -6.40 12.24 6.13
N GLY A 275 -7.37 11.72 6.89
CA GLY A 275 -8.08 12.49 7.93
C GLY A 275 -9.22 13.37 7.41
N GLN A 276 -9.64 13.23 6.15
CA GLN A 276 -10.76 13.95 5.54
C GLN A 276 -12.09 13.25 5.89
N ILE A 277 -12.40 13.16 7.20
CA ILE A 277 -13.54 12.39 7.72
C ILE A 277 -14.86 12.98 7.24
N SER A 278 -14.99 14.30 7.16
CA SER A 278 -16.23 14.97 6.75
C SER A 278 -16.57 14.61 5.29
N ASP A 279 -15.58 14.63 4.39
CA ASP A 279 -15.76 14.33 2.98
C ASP A 279 -16.12 12.83 2.80
N PHE A 280 -15.47 11.96 3.58
CA PHE A 280 -15.83 10.54 3.62
C PHE A 280 -17.28 10.32 4.06
N ILE A 281 -17.75 11.00 5.11
CA ILE A 281 -19.14 10.88 5.60
C ILE A 281 -20.13 11.35 4.54
N GLU A 282 -19.88 12.50 3.91
CA GLU A 282 -20.74 13.06 2.88
C GLU A 282 -20.92 12.09 1.68
N LEU A 283 -19.83 11.53 1.20
CA LEU A 283 -19.84 10.61 0.05
C LEU A 283 -20.32 9.20 0.43
N SER A 284 -20.20 8.77 1.69
CA SER A 284 -20.62 7.44 2.17
C SER A 284 -22.12 7.21 2.16
N VAL A 285 -22.93 8.24 1.85
CA VAL A 285 -24.38 8.12 1.58
C VAL A 285 -24.62 7.19 0.38
N ILE A 286 -23.68 7.14 -0.56
CA ILE A 286 -23.69 6.19 -1.67
C ILE A 286 -23.04 4.90 -1.17
N VAL A 287 -23.86 3.89 -0.86
CA VAL A 287 -23.41 2.63 -0.23
C VAL A 287 -22.36 1.91 -1.06
N GLU A 288 -22.44 1.99 -2.37
CA GLU A 288 -21.51 1.40 -3.32
C GLU A 288 -20.07 1.91 -3.16
N TYR A 289 -19.91 3.12 -2.61
CA TYR A 289 -18.58 3.71 -2.40
C TYR A 289 -17.85 3.21 -1.13
N THR A 290 -18.52 2.40 -0.31
CA THR A 290 -17.95 1.98 0.98
C THR A 290 -18.23 0.53 1.35
N LYS A 291 -19.09 -0.16 0.59
CA LYS A 291 -19.58 -1.52 0.89
C LYS A 291 -18.42 -2.49 1.21
N HIS A 292 -17.41 -2.52 0.33
CA HIS A 292 -16.31 -3.47 0.47
C HIS A 292 -15.29 -3.04 1.51
N LEU A 293 -15.13 -1.73 1.77
CA LEU A 293 -14.28 -1.24 2.85
C LEU A 293 -14.74 -1.80 4.21
N TYR A 294 -16.06 -1.77 4.46
CA TYR A 294 -16.64 -2.37 5.66
C TYR A 294 -16.61 -3.90 5.62
N SER A 295 -16.97 -4.51 4.48
CA SER A 295 -17.00 -5.96 4.34
C SER A 295 -15.63 -6.60 4.55
N TYR A 296 -14.57 -5.99 4.04
CA TYR A 296 -13.18 -6.42 4.27
C TYR A 296 -12.63 -6.03 5.65
N GLY A 297 -13.37 -5.26 6.44
CA GLY A 297 -12.92 -4.80 7.76
C GLY A 297 -11.72 -3.86 7.70
N LEU A 298 -11.64 -2.99 6.68
CA LEU A 298 -10.66 -1.91 6.60
C LEU A 298 -11.16 -0.66 7.31
N VAL A 299 -12.48 -0.45 7.28
CA VAL A 299 -13.17 0.67 7.92
C VAL A 299 -14.21 0.12 8.90
N ASP A 300 -14.43 0.84 10.00
CA ASP A 300 -15.49 0.59 10.95
C ASP A 300 -16.05 1.93 11.48
N LYS A 301 -17.09 1.89 12.30
CA LYS A 301 -17.67 3.07 12.96
C LYS A 301 -17.48 2.95 14.46
N ASP A 302 -17.14 4.06 15.09
CA ASP A 302 -17.10 4.14 16.55
C ASP A 302 -18.51 4.15 17.18
N GLU A 303 -18.59 4.26 18.50
CA GLU A 303 -19.84 4.31 19.27
C GLU A 303 -20.72 5.51 18.88
N ASN A 304 -20.15 6.56 18.33
CA ASN A 304 -20.84 7.77 17.84
C ASN A 304 -21.21 7.67 16.37
N GLY A 305 -20.90 6.56 15.70
CA GLY A 305 -21.14 6.36 14.27
C GLY A 305 -20.10 7.05 13.36
N ILE A 306 -18.99 7.55 13.92
CA ILE A 306 -17.92 8.20 13.16
C ILE A 306 -17.05 7.12 12.52
N PRO A 307 -16.83 7.17 11.18
CA PRO A 307 -16.00 6.20 10.49
C PRO A 307 -14.52 6.35 10.87
N PHE A 308 -13.84 5.24 11.03
CA PHE A 308 -12.40 5.19 11.28
C PHE A 308 -11.72 4.03 10.55
N VAL A 309 -10.41 4.16 10.34
CA VAL A 309 -9.60 3.09 9.74
C VAL A 309 -9.37 2.01 10.79
N LYS A 310 -10.01 0.84 10.61
CA LYS A 310 -9.96 -0.29 11.54
C LYS A 310 -8.59 -0.99 11.58
N MET A 311 -7.78 -0.85 10.54
CA MET A 311 -6.41 -1.36 10.46
C MET A 311 -5.44 -0.17 10.32
N PRO A 312 -4.92 0.40 11.41
CA PRO A 312 -4.11 1.63 11.39
C PRO A 312 -2.93 1.56 10.42
N VAL A 313 -2.23 0.43 10.35
CA VAL A 313 -1.09 0.25 9.43
C VAL A 313 -1.48 0.35 7.95
N ALA A 314 -2.68 -0.13 7.57
CA ALA A 314 -3.17 0.02 6.20
C ALA A 314 -3.49 1.48 5.89
N GLY A 315 -4.07 2.20 6.86
CA GLY A 315 -4.30 3.65 6.75
C GLY A 315 -3.00 4.44 6.57
N ARG A 316 -2.00 4.18 7.41
CA ARG A 316 -0.68 4.83 7.27
C ARG A 316 -0.04 4.54 5.91
N TYR A 317 -0.12 3.30 5.44
CA TYR A 317 0.39 2.93 4.12
C TYR A 317 -0.32 3.69 2.99
N VAL A 318 -1.66 3.76 3.01
CA VAL A 318 -2.45 4.45 1.98
C VAL A 318 -2.21 5.95 2.02
N ALA A 319 -2.15 6.57 3.20
CA ALA A 319 -1.80 7.98 3.36
C ALA A 319 -0.40 8.29 2.77
N MET A 320 0.56 7.39 2.96
CA MET A 320 1.90 7.51 2.38
C MET A 320 1.86 7.40 0.84
N GLU A 321 1.12 6.45 0.28
CA GLU A 321 0.99 6.30 -1.18
C GLU A 321 0.26 7.50 -1.81
N LEU A 322 -0.77 8.04 -1.14
CA LEU A 322 -1.45 9.27 -1.56
C LEU A 322 -0.48 10.45 -1.57
N ALA A 323 0.32 10.61 -0.51
CA ALA A 323 1.34 11.65 -0.44
C ALA A 323 2.37 11.57 -1.58
N LYS A 324 2.72 10.35 -2.03
CA LYS A 324 3.58 10.13 -3.21
C LYS A 324 2.88 10.53 -4.51
N LYS A 325 1.60 10.12 -4.70
CA LYS A 325 0.81 10.45 -5.90
C LYS A 325 0.67 11.96 -6.10
N GLU A 326 0.45 12.70 -5.03
CA GLU A 326 0.28 14.16 -5.06
C GLU A 326 1.60 14.92 -5.21
N ASN A 327 2.70 14.24 -5.55
CA ASN A 327 4.06 14.81 -5.55
C ASN A 327 4.40 15.51 -4.22
N ARG A 328 3.72 15.16 -3.15
CA ARG A 328 4.15 15.52 -1.81
C ARG A 328 5.49 14.83 -1.60
N LYS A 329 6.57 15.57 -1.84
CA LYS A 329 7.93 15.05 -1.64
C LYS A 329 7.95 14.38 -0.29
N SER A 330 8.12 13.09 -0.26
CA SER A 330 8.29 12.13 0.84
C SER A 330 7.84 12.60 2.24
N ILE A 331 7.32 11.68 3.04
CA ILE A 331 7.16 11.89 4.49
C ILE A 331 8.47 12.49 5.00
N TYR A 332 8.43 13.81 5.20
CA TYR A 332 9.62 14.53 5.57
C TYR A 332 9.79 14.32 7.07
N LYS A 333 10.72 13.44 7.45
CA LYS A 333 11.03 13.27 8.86
C LYS A 333 11.69 14.55 9.36
N VAL A 334 10.93 15.32 10.14
CA VAL A 334 11.43 16.52 10.79
C VAL A 334 12.49 16.10 11.80
N ILE A 335 13.64 16.75 11.78
CA ILE A 335 14.71 16.50 12.74
C ILE A 335 14.26 16.90 14.15
N GLU A 336 14.42 16.02 15.10
CA GLU A 336 14.09 16.23 16.52
C GLU A 336 14.78 17.48 17.06
N LYS A 337 14.10 18.25 17.95
CA LYS A 337 14.56 19.54 18.44
C LYS A 337 15.97 19.51 19.00
N GLU A 338 16.30 18.47 19.75
CA GLU A 338 17.60 18.26 20.39
C GLU A 338 18.73 18.07 19.38
N ARG A 339 18.44 17.59 18.19
CA ARG A 339 19.41 17.29 17.13
C ARG A 339 19.55 18.37 16.09
N ARG A 340 18.66 19.38 16.08
CA ARG A 340 18.60 20.41 15.04
C ARG A 340 19.90 21.18 14.91
N ASN A 341 20.53 21.53 16.02
CA ASN A 341 21.76 22.31 16.01
C ASN A 341 22.93 21.55 15.37
N ASP A 342 23.14 20.31 15.75
CA ASP A 342 24.18 19.46 15.18
C ASP A 342 23.92 19.18 13.70
N TRP A 343 22.66 18.92 13.35
CA TRP A 343 22.26 18.67 11.98
C TRP A 343 22.49 19.90 11.08
N VAL A 344 22.06 21.09 11.49
CA VAL A 344 22.31 22.35 10.77
C VAL A 344 23.78 22.58 10.58
N THR A 345 24.60 22.42 11.63
CA THR A 345 26.05 22.57 11.58
C THR A 345 26.70 21.59 10.59
N GLN A 346 26.25 20.35 10.53
CA GLN A 346 26.74 19.38 9.55
C GLN A 346 26.35 19.76 8.11
N ARG A 347 25.13 20.23 7.89
CA ARG A 347 24.66 20.67 6.56
C ARG A 347 25.40 21.90 6.07
N GLN A 348 25.65 22.88 6.94
CA GLN A 348 26.50 24.05 6.61
C GLN A 348 27.86 23.60 6.07
N LYS A 349 28.57 22.78 6.82
CA LYS A 349 29.90 22.28 6.42
C LYS A 349 29.86 21.51 5.09
N SER A 350 28.85 20.68 4.90
CA SER A 350 28.69 19.90 3.66
C SER A 350 28.42 20.82 2.45
N ILE A 351 27.52 21.79 2.60
CA ILE A 351 27.18 22.74 1.52
C ILE A 351 28.41 23.56 1.11
N VAL A 352 29.12 24.15 2.07
CA VAL A 352 30.32 24.96 1.77
C VAL A 352 31.40 24.10 1.10
N ARG A 353 31.64 22.91 1.58
CA ARG A 353 32.59 21.97 0.97
C ARG A 353 32.21 21.62 -0.48
N ASP A 354 30.95 21.27 -0.70
CA ASP A 354 30.49 20.81 -2.02
C ASP A 354 30.39 21.99 -3.02
N LEU A 355 30.12 23.23 -2.55
CA LEU A 355 30.27 24.44 -3.36
C LEU A 355 31.70 24.63 -3.86
N ARG A 356 32.71 24.43 -3.00
CA ARG A 356 34.13 24.49 -3.41
C ARG A 356 34.47 23.38 -4.42
N GLN A 357 33.89 22.18 -4.27
CA GLN A 357 34.03 21.11 -5.27
C GLN A 357 33.39 21.47 -6.57
N LEU A 358 32.22 22.08 -6.58
CA LEU A 358 31.55 22.58 -7.79
C LEU A 358 32.40 23.62 -8.53
N GLU A 359 32.96 24.59 -7.80
CA GLU A 359 33.87 25.60 -8.39
C GLU A 359 35.09 24.95 -9.05
N LEU A 360 35.68 23.93 -8.40
CA LEU A 360 36.81 23.17 -8.95
C LEU A 360 36.43 22.34 -10.17
N ALA A 361 35.28 21.67 -10.17
CA ALA A 361 34.79 20.89 -11.28
C ALA A 361 34.55 21.75 -12.53
N ILE A 362 33.91 22.91 -12.37
CA ILE A 362 33.68 23.88 -13.45
C ILE A 362 35.01 24.38 -14.03
N ARG A 363 36.00 24.67 -13.17
CA ARG A 363 37.34 25.08 -13.61
C ARG A 363 38.06 23.99 -14.39
N GLY A 364 37.98 22.74 -13.91
CA GLY A 364 38.63 21.55 -14.52
C GLY A 364 38.05 21.22 -15.89
N ALA A 365 36.78 21.46 -16.11
CA ALA A 365 36.09 21.14 -17.37
C ALA A 365 36.35 22.14 -18.50
N ASN A 366 37.17 23.21 -18.32
CA ASN A 366 37.37 24.29 -19.26
C ASN A 366 36.06 24.93 -19.78
N CYS A 367 34.97 24.72 -19.07
CA CYS A 367 33.68 25.35 -19.38
C CYS A 367 33.82 26.84 -19.19
N ASP A 368 33.38 27.64 -20.16
CA ASP A 368 33.29 29.09 -20.03
C ASP A 368 32.38 29.44 -18.84
N LYS A 369 32.97 29.58 -17.79
CA LYS A 369 32.83 30.18 -16.48
C LYS A 369 31.46 30.76 -16.17
N LEU A 370 30.56 29.90 -15.74
CA LEU A 370 29.35 30.36 -15.07
C LEU A 370 29.63 30.88 -13.67
N PHE A 371 30.64 30.32 -13.00
CA PHE A 371 31.15 30.82 -11.73
C PHE A 371 32.65 31.12 -11.92
N GLY A 372 33.03 32.38 -11.71
CA GLY A 372 34.42 32.77 -11.67
C GLY A 372 35.18 32.18 -10.47
N GLU A 373 36.48 32.45 -10.42
CA GLU A 373 37.21 32.19 -9.20
C GLU A 373 36.54 32.87 -8.01
N ASN A 374 36.32 32.12 -6.94
CA ASN A 374 35.68 32.61 -5.72
C ASN A 374 34.27 33.17 -5.94
N SER A 375 33.42 32.42 -6.66
CA SER A 375 32.05 32.83 -7.00
C SER A 375 31.16 33.02 -5.77
N PHE A 376 31.51 32.41 -4.66
CA PHE A 376 30.81 32.53 -3.38
C PHE A 376 31.74 33.10 -2.30
N PRO A 377 32.13 34.40 -2.41
CA PRO A 377 33.14 34.98 -1.48
C PRO A 377 32.63 35.07 -0.04
N GLU A 378 31.32 35.11 0.14
CA GLU A 378 30.68 35.18 1.46
C GLU A 378 30.19 33.83 2.00
N ALA A 379 30.52 32.70 1.35
CA ALA A 379 30.06 31.40 1.76
C ALA A 379 30.45 31.04 3.22
N GLU A 380 31.55 31.57 3.72
CA GLU A 380 31.97 31.36 5.11
C GLU A 380 30.98 31.99 6.13
N LYS A 381 30.27 33.06 5.74
CA LYS A 381 29.24 33.66 6.59
C LYS A 381 28.03 32.78 6.78
N PHE A 382 27.86 31.77 5.91
CA PHE A 382 26.82 30.75 6.05
C PHE A 382 26.96 29.91 7.32
N ALA A 383 28.16 29.88 7.91
CA ALA A 383 28.38 29.22 9.19
C ALA A 383 27.64 29.91 10.38
N ALA A 384 27.07 31.10 10.16
CA ALA A 384 26.31 31.82 11.19
C ALA A 384 24.84 31.43 11.29
N ILE A 385 24.31 30.55 10.39
CA ILE A 385 22.91 30.09 10.51
C ILE A 385 22.73 29.16 11.71
N THR A 386 21.58 29.27 12.34
CA THR A 386 21.12 28.44 13.46
C THR A 386 19.81 27.74 13.10
N PRO A 387 19.38 26.71 13.86
CA PRO A 387 18.03 26.18 13.69
C PRO A 387 16.96 27.26 13.86
N VAL A 388 16.04 27.30 12.93
CA VAL A 388 14.96 28.30 12.92
C VAL A 388 13.80 27.83 13.79
N SER A 389 13.49 28.61 14.83
CA SER A 389 12.35 28.37 15.73
C SER A 389 11.35 29.55 15.74
N SER A 390 11.84 30.75 15.42
CA SER A 390 11.07 32.00 15.45
C SER A 390 11.02 32.68 14.09
N GLU A 391 10.14 33.65 13.95
CA GLU A 391 10.03 34.46 12.73
C GLU A 391 11.28 35.29 12.46
N VAL A 392 11.91 35.80 13.51
CA VAL A 392 13.16 36.60 13.43
C VAL A 392 14.31 35.72 12.92
N GLU A 393 14.44 34.49 13.45
CA GLU A 393 15.47 33.56 12.99
C GLU A 393 15.24 33.10 11.55
N PHE A 394 13.97 32.95 11.15
CA PHE A 394 13.58 32.64 9.78
C PHE A 394 14.02 33.74 8.80
N GLU A 395 13.80 35.01 9.15
CA GLU A 395 14.25 36.15 8.37
C GLU A 395 15.77 36.20 8.27
N ILE A 396 16.46 36.07 9.41
CA ILE A 396 17.94 36.05 9.46
C ILE A 396 18.47 34.91 8.57
N PHE A 397 17.90 33.73 8.64
CA PHE A 397 18.30 32.60 7.81
C PHE A 397 18.22 32.89 6.31
N PHE A 398 17.10 33.43 5.83
CA PHE A 398 16.95 33.77 4.42
C PHE A 398 17.82 34.91 3.96
N ASN A 399 18.05 35.88 4.81
CA ASN A 399 18.97 37.01 4.51
C ASN A 399 20.41 36.50 4.36
N ILE A 400 20.87 35.62 5.24
CA ILE A 400 22.20 35.01 5.13
C ILE A 400 22.29 34.15 3.86
N CYS A 401 21.32 33.27 3.60
CA CYS A 401 21.32 32.44 2.39
C CYS A 401 21.30 33.25 1.09
N ASN A 402 20.47 34.29 1.02
CA ASN A 402 20.38 35.15 -0.15
C ASN A 402 21.70 35.88 -0.41
N ARG A 403 22.30 36.43 0.64
CA ARG A 403 23.58 37.14 0.54
C ARG A 403 24.72 36.19 0.13
N CYS A 404 24.85 35.04 0.80
CA CYS A 404 25.93 34.11 0.54
C CYS A 404 25.84 33.47 -0.88
N PHE A 405 24.66 33.29 -1.42
CA PHE A 405 24.49 32.49 -2.64
C PHE A 405 23.88 33.28 -3.79
N VAL A 406 22.70 33.91 -3.62
CA VAL A 406 21.99 34.55 -4.70
C VAL A 406 22.69 35.88 -5.10
N GLU A 407 22.98 36.74 -4.13
CA GLU A 407 23.64 38.02 -4.39
C GLU A 407 25.08 37.82 -4.90
N SER A 408 25.79 36.80 -4.43
CA SER A 408 27.10 36.47 -4.95
C SER A 408 27.07 36.16 -6.45
N ILE A 409 26.08 35.39 -6.93
CA ILE A 409 25.88 35.10 -8.35
C ILE A 409 25.47 36.36 -9.13
N GLU A 410 24.56 37.19 -8.60
CA GLU A 410 24.13 38.43 -9.24
C GLU A 410 25.28 39.39 -9.37
N ASN A 411 26.10 39.55 -8.32
CA ASN A 411 27.31 40.41 -8.33
C ASN A 411 28.36 39.93 -9.33
N TYR A 412 28.56 38.60 -9.40
CA TYR A 412 29.43 38.02 -10.43
C TYR A 412 28.94 38.40 -11.85
N GLY A 413 27.66 38.23 -12.12
CA GLY A 413 27.05 38.58 -13.41
C GLY A 413 27.27 40.08 -13.73
N GLN A 414 27.11 40.98 -12.75
CA GLN A 414 27.39 42.41 -12.93
C GLN A 414 28.86 42.67 -13.23
N SER A 415 29.78 42.00 -12.56
CA SER A 415 31.22 42.19 -12.77
C SER A 415 31.68 41.83 -14.19
N ILE A 416 30.97 40.91 -14.86
CA ILE A 416 31.22 40.50 -16.24
C ILE A 416 30.32 41.21 -17.26
N GLY A 417 29.57 42.24 -16.82
CA GLY A 417 28.73 43.07 -17.69
C GLY A 417 27.40 42.41 -18.13
N LYS A 418 27.00 41.30 -17.50
CA LYS A 418 25.75 40.61 -17.83
C LYS A 418 24.65 41.03 -16.86
N THR A 419 23.62 41.71 -17.37
CA THR A 419 22.41 42.05 -16.58
C THR A 419 21.47 40.84 -16.45
N LYS A 420 20.80 40.72 -15.33
CA LYS A 420 19.87 39.59 -15.05
C LYS A 420 20.52 38.19 -15.16
N TYR A 421 21.81 38.12 -14.83
CA TYR A 421 22.60 36.87 -14.94
C TYR A 421 21.93 35.67 -14.24
N PHE A 422 21.42 35.87 -13.03
CA PHE A 422 20.67 34.85 -12.29
C PHE A 422 19.46 34.29 -13.07
N TRP A 423 18.70 35.16 -13.73
CA TRP A 423 17.49 34.77 -14.44
C TRP A 423 17.74 34.19 -15.83
N ASN A 424 18.75 34.65 -16.49
CA ASN A 424 19.04 34.25 -17.89
C ASN A 424 20.01 33.08 -17.97
N GLU A 425 21.15 33.20 -17.29
CA GLU A 425 22.25 32.21 -17.42
C GLU A 425 22.10 31.05 -16.44
N ILE A 426 21.90 31.35 -15.14
CA ILE A 426 21.80 30.29 -14.12
C ILE A 426 20.56 29.43 -14.33
N LYS A 427 19.44 30.03 -14.70
CA LYS A 427 18.20 29.29 -14.99
C LYS A 427 18.34 28.26 -16.12
N SER A 428 19.09 28.60 -17.17
CA SER A 428 19.28 27.73 -18.34
C SER A 428 20.36 26.70 -18.13
N SER A 429 21.48 27.07 -17.49
CA SER A 429 22.66 26.19 -17.37
C SER A 429 22.68 25.32 -16.12
N TYR A 430 22.02 25.79 -15.04
CA TYR A 430 21.96 25.08 -13.76
C TYR A 430 20.51 25.07 -13.22
N PRO A 431 19.57 24.41 -13.90
CA PRO A 431 18.14 24.49 -13.57
C PRO A 431 17.82 23.97 -12.17
N THR A 432 18.54 22.95 -11.71
CA THR A 432 18.32 22.35 -10.38
C THR A 432 18.77 23.31 -9.28
N LEU A 433 19.94 23.89 -9.44
CA LEU A 433 20.50 24.89 -8.52
C LEU A 433 19.63 26.17 -8.54
N PHE A 434 19.23 26.63 -9.73
CA PHE A 434 18.32 27.78 -9.88
C PHE A 434 17.02 27.59 -9.11
N ALA A 435 16.41 26.40 -9.16
CA ALA A 435 15.13 26.14 -8.49
C ALA A 435 15.22 26.41 -6.97
N ILE A 436 16.29 25.97 -6.32
CA ILE A 436 16.50 26.17 -4.89
C ILE A 436 16.87 27.63 -4.57
N LEU A 437 17.77 28.23 -5.33
CA LEU A 437 18.16 29.64 -5.15
C LEU A 437 16.99 30.61 -5.40
N HIS A 438 16.12 30.28 -6.34
CA HIS A 438 14.89 31.03 -6.59
C HIS A 438 13.94 30.97 -5.40
N ARG A 439 13.83 29.80 -4.76
CA ARG A 439 13.01 29.61 -3.55
C ARG A 439 13.55 30.48 -2.38
N ILE A 440 14.86 30.47 -2.18
CA ILE A 440 15.52 31.40 -1.21
C ILE A 440 15.18 32.85 -1.49
N LYS A 441 15.27 33.29 -2.75
CA LYS A 441 14.95 34.66 -3.16
C LYS A 441 13.50 35.03 -2.89
N ILE A 442 12.55 34.14 -3.17
CA ILE A 442 11.11 34.34 -2.92
C ILE A 442 10.83 34.49 -1.41
N TYR A 443 11.36 33.56 -0.59
CA TYR A 443 11.18 33.64 0.87
C TYR A 443 11.78 34.92 1.47
N ARG A 444 12.95 35.34 1.00
CA ARG A 444 13.56 36.59 1.43
C ARG A 444 12.71 37.81 1.04
N HIS A 445 12.27 37.92 -0.24
CA HIS A 445 11.49 39.07 -0.70
C HIS A 445 10.15 39.23 0.03
N SER A 446 9.54 38.16 0.48
CA SER A 446 8.29 38.25 1.23
C SER A 446 8.40 38.96 2.58
N ARG A 447 9.63 39.13 3.09
CA ARG A 447 9.89 39.72 4.41
C ARG A 447 10.42 41.19 4.33
N ASP A 448 11.10 41.51 3.25
CA ASP A 448 11.74 42.84 3.12
C ASP A 448 10.79 43.94 2.61
N HIS A 449 9.62 43.60 2.09
CA HIS A 449 8.71 44.60 1.48
C HIS A 449 7.33 44.60 2.17
N LEU A 450 6.91 45.80 2.61
CA LEU A 450 5.56 46.05 3.16
C LEU A 450 4.43 45.73 2.14
N THR A 451 4.73 45.87 0.85
CA THR A 451 3.79 45.54 -0.25
C THR A 451 4.46 44.62 -1.25
N LEU A 452 4.02 43.39 -1.31
CA LEU A 452 4.55 42.38 -2.25
C LEU A 452 3.97 42.59 -3.64
N ASN A 453 4.81 42.41 -4.66
CA ASN A 453 4.33 42.22 -6.01
C ASN A 453 3.39 40.97 -6.04
N PRO A 454 2.18 41.04 -6.65
CA PRO A 454 1.21 39.95 -6.67
C PRO A 454 1.80 38.60 -7.09
N ASN A 455 2.70 38.57 -8.08
CA ASN A 455 3.35 37.36 -8.54
C ASN A 455 4.30 36.75 -7.49
N VAL A 456 4.98 37.58 -6.70
CA VAL A 456 5.86 37.15 -5.62
C VAL A 456 5.04 36.61 -4.46
N ALA A 457 3.93 37.26 -4.12
CA ALA A 457 3.00 36.82 -3.08
C ALA A 457 2.37 35.48 -3.44
N GLN A 458 1.96 35.28 -4.68
CA GLN A 458 1.43 34.00 -5.15
C GLN A 458 2.48 32.88 -5.04
N LYS A 459 3.70 33.13 -5.53
CA LYS A 459 4.80 32.16 -5.45
C LYS A 459 5.19 31.83 -4.01
N TYR A 460 5.20 32.82 -3.13
CA TYR A 460 5.43 32.59 -1.71
C TYR A 460 4.40 31.65 -1.11
N ASN A 461 3.11 31.90 -1.38
CA ASN A 461 2.03 31.05 -0.86
C ASN A 461 2.08 29.62 -1.42
N GLU A 462 2.41 29.47 -2.72
CA GLU A 462 2.62 28.16 -3.34
C GLU A 462 3.76 27.41 -2.63
N PHE A 463 4.92 28.04 -2.48
CA PHE A 463 6.08 27.41 -1.82
C PHE A 463 5.83 27.13 -0.35
N TRP A 464 5.20 28.04 0.37
CA TRP A 464 4.84 27.85 1.77
C TRP A 464 3.94 26.63 1.93
N LYS A 465 2.85 26.56 1.15
CA LYS A 465 1.92 25.42 1.17
C LYS A 465 2.63 24.10 0.84
N GLU A 466 3.49 24.10 -0.16
CA GLU A 466 4.25 22.90 -0.58
C GLU A 466 5.25 22.46 0.50
N ASP A 467 5.94 23.42 1.12
CA ASP A 467 7.00 23.10 2.08
C ASP A 467 6.47 22.72 3.46
N THR A 468 5.31 23.26 3.88
CA THR A 468 4.74 23.04 5.23
C THR A 468 3.59 22.05 5.26
N LEU A 469 3.33 21.37 4.15
CA LEU A 469 2.20 20.48 4.00
C LEU A 469 2.15 19.39 5.08
N GLY A 470 1.02 19.33 5.79
CA GLY A 470 0.80 18.36 6.88
C GLY A 470 1.39 18.77 8.23
N ILE A 471 1.95 19.99 8.34
CA ILE A 471 2.54 20.51 9.58
C ILE A 471 1.73 21.70 10.05
N ASN A 472 1.17 21.62 11.25
CA ASN A 472 0.29 22.66 11.81
C ASN A 472 1.03 23.60 12.79
N ASP A 473 2.08 23.13 13.44
CA ASP A 473 2.84 23.95 14.39
C ASP A 473 3.72 24.97 13.65
N PRO A 474 3.60 26.30 13.92
CA PRO A 474 4.35 27.33 13.22
C PRO A 474 5.87 27.26 13.41
N GLU A 475 6.35 26.79 14.56
CA GLU A 475 7.78 26.56 14.79
C GLU A 475 8.29 25.42 13.91
N GLU A 476 7.57 24.29 13.89
CA GLU A 476 7.88 23.15 13.04
C GLU A 476 7.84 23.51 11.55
N GLN A 477 6.86 24.28 11.11
CA GLN A 477 6.77 24.76 9.71
C GLN A 477 8.02 25.51 9.28
N ARG A 478 8.50 26.45 10.10
CA ARG A 478 9.71 27.24 9.78
C ARG A 478 10.96 26.37 9.73
N PHE A 479 11.12 25.47 10.68
CA PHE A 479 12.27 24.57 10.69
C PHE A 479 12.25 23.60 9.51
N VAL A 480 11.09 23.06 9.15
CA VAL A 480 10.96 22.17 7.98
C VAL A 480 11.31 22.86 6.68
N ILE A 481 10.94 24.15 6.53
CA ILE A 481 11.37 24.94 5.36
C ILE A 481 12.89 25.07 5.33
N GLN A 482 13.53 25.37 6.47
CA GLN A 482 14.99 25.41 6.58
C GLN A 482 15.61 24.06 6.22
N GLN A 483 15.07 22.98 6.78
CA GLN A 483 15.56 21.61 6.54
C GLN A 483 15.47 21.25 5.07
N LYS A 484 14.31 21.43 4.42
CA LYS A 484 14.10 21.14 3.00
C LYS A 484 15.01 21.94 2.09
N LEU A 485 15.22 23.21 2.42
CA LEU A 485 16.10 24.09 1.63
C LEU A 485 17.57 23.64 1.73
N LEU A 486 18.06 23.32 2.92
CA LEU A 486 19.45 22.89 3.10
C LEU A 486 19.71 21.54 2.41
N GLU A 487 18.77 20.58 2.51
CA GLU A 487 18.88 19.29 1.82
C GLU A 487 18.74 19.43 0.31
N GLY A 488 17.78 20.22 -0.16
CA GLY A 488 17.58 20.49 -1.57
C GLY A 488 18.78 21.22 -2.20
N PHE A 489 19.39 22.16 -1.47
CA PHE A 489 20.57 22.87 -1.94
C PHE A 489 21.79 21.94 -2.05
N LEU A 490 22.03 21.13 -1.04
CA LEU A 490 23.10 20.12 -1.08
C LEU A 490 22.92 19.13 -2.24
N ALA A 491 21.71 18.61 -2.43
CA ALA A 491 21.38 17.71 -3.53
C ALA A 491 21.56 18.39 -4.90
N ALA A 492 21.14 19.64 -5.05
CA ALA A 492 21.33 20.40 -6.29
C ALA A 492 22.80 20.59 -6.64
N ILE A 493 23.65 20.96 -5.67
CA ILE A 493 25.11 21.08 -5.89
C ILE A 493 25.71 19.74 -6.34
N GLN A 494 25.33 18.65 -5.71
CA GLN A 494 25.84 17.31 -6.05
C GLN A 494 25.40 16.85 -7.46
N ILE A 495 24.17 17.17 -7.87
CA ILE A 495 23.69 16.91 -9.24
C ILE A 495 24.50 17.69 -10.26
N GLU A 496 24.78 18.98 -10.00
CA GLU A 496 25.56 19.81 -10.90
C GLU A 496 27.02 19.32 -10.98
N ILE A 497 27.65 18.92 -9.86
CA ILE A 497 28.99 18.32 -9.88
C ILE A 497 29.00 17.06 -10.74
N ALA A 498 28.00 16.17 -10.58
CA ALA A 498 27.91 14.93 -11.33
C ALA A 498 27.66 15.17 -12.85
N SER A 499 27.02 16.26 -13.22
CA SER A 499 26.76 16.61 -14.63
C SER A 499 28.00 17.13 -15.37
N ILE A 500 29.00 17.62 -14.63
CA ILE A 500 30.25 18.18 -15.18
C ILE A 500 31.35 17.11 -15.27
N SER A 501 31.26 16.07 -14.45
CA SER A 501 32.19 14.93 -14.43
C SER A 501 31.97 13.98 -15.58
#